data_20000011ecd97020e78b3975cb252f31
#
_entry.id   20000011ecd97020e78b3975cb252f31
#
_cell.length_a   1.000
_cell.length_b   1.000
_cell.length_c   1.000
_cell.angle_alpha   90.00
_cell.angle_beta   90.00
_cell.angle_gamma   90.00
#
_symmetry.space_group_name_H-M   'P 1'
#
loop_
_entity.id
_entity.type
_entity.pdbx_description
1 polymer ?
#
loop_
_entity_poly.entity_id
_entity_poly.type
_entity_poly.pdbx_seq_one_letter_code
_entity_poly.pdbx_strand_id
1 'polypeptide(L)'
;MSRDEAEPGVCLVFGSMYGNTAEAARSLADELALAGVPVAVHNLNVENISGALRDLYRYDTLVVGSPTYNGGIFPPVEAFMHAVSARMVRHRSFFAFGSYSWAAASVRHLNEMAGKAGFTLLNEGISFPHAYSRDKCNMKAIAEIIRANISENS
;
A
#
# COMPACT_ATOMS: atom_id res chain seq x y z
N MET A 1 -2.88 22.27 -4.87
CA MET A 1 -1.48 21.80 -4.85
C MET A 1 -1.21 20.91 -6.03
N SER A 2 -0.11 21.16 -6.72
CA SER A 2 0.32 20.33 -7.84
C SER A 2 0.84 18.98 -7.33
N ARG A 3 0.63 17.92 -8.12
CA ARG A 3 1.18 16.60 -7.81
C ARG A 3 2.71 16.57 -7.80
N ASP A 4 3.34 17.54 -8.49
CA ASP A 4 4.78 17.66 -8.51
C ASP A 4 5.33 18.18 -7.18
N GLU A 5 4.45 18.62 -6.29
CA GLU A 5 4.82 19.12 -4.98
C GLU A 5 4.72 18.04 -3.90
N ALA A 6 4.47 16.78 -4.27
CA ALA A 6 4.42 15.70 -3.30
C ALA A 6 5.77 15.51 -2.62
N GLU A 7 5.74 15.29 -1.32
CA GLU A 7 6.96 15.07 -0.53
C GLU A 7 7.44 13.63 -0.66
N PRO A 8 8.76 13.40 -0.58
CA PRO A 8 9.29 12.04 -0.50
C PRO A 8 8.74 11.34 0.74
N GLY A 9 8.09 10.21 0.57
CA GLY A 9 7.53 9.47 1.69
C GLY A 9 6.47 8.50 1.22
N VAL A 10 5.90 7.78 2.19
CA VAL A 10 4.94 6.71 1.94
C VAL A 10 3.65 6.94 2.70
N CYS A 11 2.52 6.85 2.00
CA CYS A 11 1.22 6.68 2.61
C CYS A 11 0.91 5.18 2.59
N LEU A 12 0.90 4.54 3.76
CA LEU A 12 0.66 3.11 3.88
C LEU A 12 -0.73 2.89 4.44
N VAL A 13 -1.60 2.28 3.64
CA VAL A 13 -3.01 2.08 3.96
C VAL A 13 -3.31 0.59 3.94
N PHE A 14 -3.99 0.09 4.96
CA PHE A 14 -4.34 -1.32 5.00
C PHE A 14 -5.64 -1.58 5.73
N GLY A 15 -6.24 -2.73 5.40
CA GLY A 15 -7.29 -3.34 6.20
C GLY A 15 -6.85 -4.75 6.55
N SER A 16 -7.36 -5.33 7.63
CA SER A 16 -6.92 -6.63 8.09
C SER A 16 -8.07 -7.46 8.63
N MET A 17 -8.02 -8.76 8.32
CA MET A 17 -8.83 -9.78 8.97
C MET A 17 -7.85 -10.66 9.73
N TYR A 18 -8.16 -11.02 10.97
CA TYR A 18 -7.32 -11.90 11.79
C TYR A 18 -5.87 -11.39 12.01
N GLY A 19 -5.60 -10.12 11.72
CA GLY A 19 -4.30 -9.51 12.02
C GLY A 19 -3.16 -9.79 11.05
N ASN A 20 -3.35 -10.62 10.04
CA ASN A 20 -2.26 -11.02 9.12
C ASN A 20 -1.73 -9.87 8.28
N THR A 21 -2.62 -9.12 7.66
CA THR A 21 -2.22 -7.96 6.85
C THR A 21 -1.66 -6.84 7.74
N ALA A 22 -2.22 -6.68 8.95
CA ALA A 22 -1.73 -5.68 9.90
C ALA A 22 -0.29 -5.96 10.31
N GLU A 23 0.06 -7.23 10.53
CA GLU A 23 1.42 -7.60 10.90
C GLU A 23 2.41 -7.29 9.77
N ALA A 24 2.02 -7.60 8.53
CA ALA A 24 2.83 -7.27 7.36
C ALA A 24 3.00 -5.75 7.21
N ALA A 25 1.92 -4.99 7.41
CA ALA A 25 1.97 -3.53 7.33
C ALA A 25 2.93 -2.95 8.37
N ARG A 26 2.87 -3.47 9.59
CA ARG A 26 3.75 -3.01 10.68
C ARG A 26 5.21 -3.30 10.36
N SER A 27 5.48 -4.49 9.84
CA SER A 27 6.84 -4.89 9.47
C SER A 27 7.40 -3.98 8.37
N LEU A 28 6.61 -3.69 7.35
CA LEU A 28 7.05 -2.80 6.28
C LEU A 28 7.25 -1.37 6.78
N ALA A 29 6.35 -0.87 7.62
CA ALA A 29 6.49 0.47 8.20
C ALA A 29 7.78 0.59 9.02
N ASP A 30 8.10 -0.44 9.81
CA ASP A 30 9.33 -0.46 10.59
C ASP A 30 10.57 -0.43 9.70
N GLU A 31 10.58 -1.21 8.62
CA GLU A 31 11.70 -1.24 7.69
C GLU A 31 11.86 0.08 6.93
N LEU A 32 10.75 0.72 6.57
CA LEU A 32 10.79 2.04 5.94
C LEU A 32 11.36 3.09 6.89
N ALA A 33 10.95 3.05 8.15
CA ALA A 33 11.49 3.97 9.16
C ALA A 33 12.99 3.77 9.36
N LEU A 34 13.44 2.51 9.39
CA LEU A 34 14.86 2.19 9.51
C LEU A 34 15.65 2.67 8.30
N ALA A 35 15.02 2.70 7.12
CA ALA A 35 15.65 3.19 5.90
C ALA A 35 15.62 4.72 5.78
N GLY A 36 15.03 5.41 6.74
CA GLY A 36 14.94 6.86 6.73
C GLY A 36 13.81 7.42 5.88
N VAL A 37 12.82 6.61 5.53
CA VAL A 37 11.69 7.02 4.69
C VAL A 37 10.52 7.43 5.60
N PRO A 38 10.02 8.67 5.48
CA PRO A 38 8.80 9.06 6.21
C PRO A 38 7.63 8.17 5.79
N VAL A 39 6.87 7.69 6.78
CA VAL A 39 5.72 6.83 6.50
C VAL A 39 4.55 7.23 7.39
N ALA A 40 3.38 7.41 6.78
CA ALA A 40 2.12 7.60 7.50
C ALA A 40 1.31 6.33 7.35
N VAL A 41 0.89 5.73 8.46
CA VAL A 41 0.21 4.44 8.47
C VAL A 41 -1.27 4.65 8.81
N HIS A 42 -2.15 4.05 8.00
CA HIS A 42 -3.59 4.16 8.17
C HIS A 42 -4.24 2.79 8.20
N ASN A 43 -4.87 2.47 9.32
CA ASN A 43 -5.61 1.22 9.51
C ASN A 43 -7.10 1.47 9.27
N LEU A 44 -7.61 1.01 8.15
CA LEU A 44 -9.01 1.24 7.76
C LEU A 44 -10.00 0.39 8.54
N ASN A 45 -9.54 -0.50 9.41
CA ASN A 45 -10.42 -1.20 10.33
C ASN A 45 -10.93 -0.28 11.45
N VAL A 46 -10.17 0.77 11.77
CA VAL A 46 -10.46 1.63 12.92
C VAL A 46 -10.60 3.10 12.56
N GLU A 47 -10.30 3.50 11.35
CA GLU A 47 -10.43 4.90 10.91
C GLU A 47 -11.14 4.98 9.56
N ASN A 48 -11.70 6.15 9.25
CA ASN A 48 -12.30 6.36 7.93
C ASN A 48 -11.19 6.75 6.92
N ILE A 49 -11.55 6.85 5.65
CA ILE A 49 -10.58 7.05 4.58
C ILE A 49 -10.03 8.47 4.47
N SER A 50 -10.59 9.43 5.21
CA SER A 50 -10.22 10.85 5.06
C SER A 50 -8.75 11.13 5.37
N GLY A 51 -8.23 10.56 6.46
CA GLY A 51 -6.83 10.72 6.83
C GLY A 51 -5.89 10.12 5.81
N ALA A 52 -6.24 8.94 5.31
CA ALA A 52 -5.42 8.27 4.28
C ALA A 52 -5.40 9.07 2.98
N LEU A 53 -6.54 9.62 2.57
CA LEU A 53 -6.60 10.45 1.37
C LEU A 53 -5.76 11.73 1.52
N ARG A 54 -5.79 12.34 2.71
CA ARG A 54 -4.98 13.52 2.98
C ARG A 54 -3.49 13.22 2.82
N ASP A 55 -3.01 12.11 3.38
CA ASP A 55 -1.61 11.75 3.30
C ASP A 55 -1.21 11.26 1.90
N LEU A 56 -2.16 10.73 1.12
CA LEU A 56 -1.91 10.40 -0.27
C LEU A 56 -1.55 11.66 -1.08
N TYR A 57 -2.22 12.77 -0.81
CA TYR A 57 -1.88 14.03 -1.48
C TYR A 57 -0.51 14.54 -1.05
N ARG A 58 -0.11 14.22 0.17
CA ARG A 58 1.16 14.69 0.72
C ARG A 58 2.37 13.92 0.19
N TYR A 59 2.28 12.59 0.12
CA TYR A 59 3.42 11.74 -0.19
C TYR A 59 3.40 11.23 -1.63
N ASP A 60 4.59 10.89 -2.13
CA ASP A 60 4.75 10.47 -3.53
C ASP A 60 4.57 8.96 -3.75
N THR A 61 4.46 8.17 -2.70
CA THR A 61 4.31 6.72 -2.80
C THR A 61 3.11 6.24 -1.99
N LEU A 62 2.27 5.42 -2.62
CA LEU A 62 1.14 4.78 -1.96
C LEU A 62 1.40 3.28 -1.83
N VAL A 63 1.29 2.76 -0.62
CA VAL A 63 1.39 1.32 -0.35
C VAL A 63 0.07 0.87 0.26
N VAL A 64 -0.53 -0.16 -0.32
CA VAL A 64 -1.84 -0.64 0.11
C VAL A 64 -1.79 -2.13 0.42
N GLY A 65 -2.31 -2.49 1.58
CA GLY A 65 -2.41 -3.89 2.02
C GLY A 65 -3.85 -4.32 2.21
N SER A 66 -4.19 -5.52 1.74
CA SER A 66 -5.53 -6.07 1.88
C SER A 66 -5.50 -7.59 1.92
N PRO A 67 -6.27 -8.23 2.82
CA PRO A 67 -6.50 -9.66 2.67
C PRO A 67 -7.36 -9.90 1.44
N THR A 68 -7.29 -11.12 0.89
CA THR A 68 -8.24 -11.53 -0.15
C THR A 68 -9.58 -11.84 0.53
N TYR A 69 -10.63 -11.17 0.09
CA TYR A 69 -11.96 -11.28 0.65
C TYR A 69 -12.96 -11.57 -0.48
N ASN A 70 -13.64 -12.70 -0.41
CA ASN A 70 -14.60 -13.12 -1.44
C ASN A 70 -14.02 -13.00 -2.87
N GLY A 71 -12.77 -13.40 -3.05
CA GLY A 71 -12.10 -13.34 -4.34
C GLY A 71 -11.65 -11.96 -4.78
N GLY A 72 -11.66 -10.97 -3.88
CA GLY A 72 -11.30 -9.61 -4.20
C GLY A 72 -10.65 -8.87 -3.05
N ILE A 73 -10.87 -7.56 -3.02
CA ILE A 73 -10.29 -6.65 -2.03
C ILE A 73 -11.21 -6.55 -0.82
N PHE A 74 -10.63 -6.46 0.37
CA PHE A 74 -11.38 -6.23 1.61
C PHE A 74 -12.15 -4.91 1.51
N PRO A 75 -13.47 -4.88 1.85
CA PRO A 75 -14.33 -3.73 1.54
C PRO A 75 -13.84 -2.34 1.95
N PRO A 76 -13.32 -2.09 3.15
CA PRO A 76 -12.81 -0.75 3.48
C PRO A 76 -11.66 -0.32 2.58
N VAL A 77 -10.78 -1.23 2.18
CA VAL A 77 -9.66 -0.94 1.28
C VAL A 77 -10.17 -0.66 -0.13
N GLU A 78 -11.16 -1.43 -0.58
CA GLU A 78 -11.77 -1.21 -1.89
C GLU A 78 -12.43 0.18 -1.95
N ALA A 79 -13.12 0.59 -0.90
CA ALA A 79 -13.73 1.90 -0.82
C ALA A 79 -12.67 3.01 -0.92
N PHE A 80 -11.52 2.81 -0.26
CA PHE A 80 -10.41 3.75 -0.36
C PHE A 80 -9.90 3.86 -1.80
N MET A 81 -9.70 2.72 -2.47
CA MET A 81 -9.21 2.71 -3.85
C MET A 81 -10.19 3.36 -4.83
N HIS A 82 -11.49 3.17 -4.64
CA HIS A 82 -12.49 3.86 -5.45
C HIS A 82 -12.42 5.37 -5.24
N ALA A 83 -12.24 5.82 -4.00
CA ALA A 83 -12.11 7.24 -3.70
C ALA A 83 -10.85 7.83 -4.33
N VAL A 84 -9.75 7.10 -4.32
CA VAL A 84 -8.49 7.50 -4.96
C VAL A 84 -8.69 7.68 -6.47
N SER A 85 -9.35 6.71 -7.11
CA SER A 85 -9.62 6.76 -8.55
C SER A 85 -10.48 7.97 -8.91
N ALA A 86 -11.48 8.29 -8.10
CA ALA A 86 -12.37 9.42 -8.35
C ALA A 86 -11.67 10.76 -8.23
N ARG A 87 -10.62 10.85 -7.45
CA ARG A 87 -9.89 12.10 -7.20
C ARG A 87 -8.79 12.39 -8.21
N MET A 88 -8.52 11.44 -9.09
CA MET A 88 -7.54 11.63 -10.17
C MET A 88 -6.15 12.05 -9.66
N VAL A 89 -5.74 11.51 -8.53
CA VAL A 89 -4.38 11.72 -8.03
C VAL A 89 -3.44 10.88 -8.89
N ARG A 90 -2.46 11.52 -9.53
CA ARG A 90 -1.57 10.87 -10.50
C ARG A 90 -0.12 11.07 -10.13
N HIS A 91 0.76 10.39 -10.87
CA HIS A 91 2.21 10.49 -10.70
C HIS A 91 2.65 10.07 -9.31
N ARG A 92 2.00 9.02 -8.79
CA ARG A 92 2.39 8.37 -7.55
C ARG A 92 2.88 6.97 -7.85
N SER A 93 3.89 6.53 -7.09
CA SER A 93 4.32 5.13 -7.15
C SER A 93 3.41 4.28 -6.28
N PHE A 94 3.25 3.02 -6.63
CA PHE A 94 2.30 2.14 -5.96
C PHE A 94 2.91 0.77 -5.68
N PHE A 95 2.65 0.25 -4.50
CA PHE A 95 3.00 -1.12 -4.13
C PHE A 95 1.85 -1.74 -3.35
N ALA A 96 1.52 -2.99 -3.65
CA ALA A 96 0.44 -3.71 -2.97
C ALA A 96 0.96 -4.98 -2.30
N PHE A 97 0.35 -5.31 -1.16
CA PHE A 97 0.61 -6.58 -0.48
C PHE A 97 -0.71 -7.13 0.09
N GLY A 98 -0.74 -8.43 0.35
CA GLY A 98 -1.96 -8.99 0.90
C GLY A 98 -1.85 -10.44 1.31
N SER A 99 -2.76 -10.86 2.18
CA SER A 99 -2.86 -12.24 2.64
C SER A 99 -4.02 -12.96 1.93
N TYR A 100 -3.95 -14.29 1.90
CA TYR A 100 -5.03 -15.09 1.33
C TYR A 100 -5.13 -16.44 2.06
N SER A 101 -6.31 -17.07 1.99
CA SER A 101 -6.53 -18.40 2.57
C SER A 101 -6.54 -19.50 1.50
N TRP A 102 -7.20 -19.23 0.37
CA TRP A 102 -7.39 -20.22 -0.69
C TRP A 102 -6.65 -19.83 -1.96
N ALA A 103 -6.88 -18.62 -2.44
CA ALA A 103 -6.25 -18.14 -3.67
C ALA A 103 -5.99 -16.65 -3.52
N ALA A 104 -4.81 -16.21 -3.94
CA ALA A 104 -4.44 -14.80 -3.89
C ALA A 104 -5.20 -14.04 -4.97
N ALA A 105 -5.87 -12.96 -4.59
CA ALA A 105 -6.61 -12.14 -5.53
C ALA A 105 -6.51 -10.64 -5.22
N SER A 106 -6.38 -10.26 -3.94
CA SER A 106 -6.42 -8.85 -3.56
C SER A 106 -5.32 -8.02 -4.23
N VAL A 107 -4.10 -8.52 -4.26
CA VAL A 107 -2.96 -7.77 -4.84
C VAL A 107 -3.19 -7.54 -6.33
N ARG A 108 -3.66 -8.54 -7.06
CA ARG A 108 -3.95 -8.39 -8.49
C ARG A 108 -5.01 -7.31 -8.72
N HIS A 109 -6.09 -7.33 -7.96
CA HIS A 109 -7.16 -6.33 -8.09
C HIS A 109 -6.67 -4.94 -7.71
N LEU A 110 -5.85 -4.83 -6.66
CA LEU A 110 -5.28 -3.54 -6.26
C LEU A 110 -4.39 -2.98 -7.37
N ASN A 111 -3.55 -3.82 -7.98
CA ASN A 111 -2.68 -3.39 -9.07
C ASN A 111 -3.49 -2.94 -10.30
N GLU A 112 -4.57 -3.64 -10.61
CA GLU A 112 -5.45 -3.24 -11.71
C GLU A 112 -6.08 -1.87 -11.46
N MET A 113 -6.58 -1.64 -10.26
CA MET A 113 -7.19 -0.36 -9.91
C MET A 113 -6.16 0.77 -9.94
N ALA A 114 -4.97 0.54 -9.39
CA ALA A 114 -3.91 1.54 -9.36
C ALA A 114 -3.42 1.88 -10.78
N GLY A 115 -3.27 0.87 -11.63
CA GLY A 115 -2.89 1.09 -13.01
C GLY A 115 -3.90 1.93 -13.77
N LYS A 116 -5.19 1.64 -13.60
CA LYS A 116 -6.25 2.41 -14.22
C LYS A 116 -6.32 3.85 -13.69
N ALA A 117 -5.93 4.06 -12.46
CA ALA A 117 -5.90 5.39 -11.84
C ALA A 117 -4.67 6.20 -12.26
N GLY A 118 -3.74 5.61 -12.98
CA GLY A 118 -2.56 6.31 -13.48
C GLY A 118 -1.33 6.22 -12.58
N PHE A 119 -1.33 5.29 -11.64
CA PHE A 119 -0.19 5.08 -10.74
C PHE A 119 0.88 4.23 -11.42
N THR A 120 2.13 4.44 -11.03
CA THR A 120 3.26 3.64 -11.50
C THR A 120 3.48 2.48 -10.52
N LEU A 121 3.29 1.25 -10.96
CA LEU A 121 3.50 0.07 -10.12
C LEU A 121 4.99 -0.17 -9.96
N LEU A 122 5.47 -0.28 -8.71
CA LEU A 122 6.88 -0.54 -8.44
C LEU A 122 7.27 -1.98 -8.81
N ASN A 123 6.35 -2.92 -8.58
CA ASN A 123 6.50 -4.32 -9.00
C ASN A 123 5.13 -5.00 -8.93
N GLU A 124 5.11 -6.33 -9.00
CA GLU A 124 3.86 -7.09 -8.98
C GLU A 124 3.20 -7.15 -7.60
N GLY A 125 3.88 -6.67 -6.56
CA GLY A 125 3.37 -6.77 -5.20
C GLY A 125 3.72 -8.10 -4.55
N ILE A 126 3.26 -8.30 -3.31
CA ILE A 126 3.51 -9.52 -2.54
C ILE A 126 2.20 -10.10 -2.03
N SER A 127 1.98 -11.40 -2.28
CA SER A 127 0.88 -12.15 -1.67
C SER A 127 1.46 -13.26 -0.79
N PHE A 128 0.88 -13.46 0.38
CA PHE A 128 1.34 -14.50 1.29
C PHE A 128 0.16 -15.30 1.83
N PRO A 129 0.31 -16.63 1.98
CA PRO A 129 -0.79 -17.47 2.49
C PRO A 129 -0.92 -17.33 4.00
N HIS A 130 -2.15 -17.18 4.46
CA HIS A 130 -2.48 -17.10 5.89
C HIS A 130 -1.68 -16.02 6.62
N ALA A 131 -0.86 -16.41 7.59
CA ALA A 131 -0.10 -15.49 8.40
C ALA A 131 1.13 -14.95 7.68
N TYR A 132 1.44 -13.70 7.95
CA TYR A 132 2.68 -13.09 7.50
C TYR A 132 3.87 -13.76 8.17
N SER A 133 4.94 -13.99 7.42
CA SER A 133 6.18 -14.56 7.93
C SER A 133 7.36 -13.72 7.46
N ARG A 134 8.19 -13.27 8.40
CA ARG A 134 9.39 -12.51 8.06
C ARG A 134 10.36 -13.33 7.22
N ASP A 135 10.37 -14.65 7.40
CA ASP A 135 11.27 -15.54 6.65
C ASP A 135 10.84 -15.68 5.20
N LYS A 136 9.55 -15.55 4.91
CA LYS A 136 8.99 -15.71 3.56
C LYS A 136 8.77 -14.40 2.83
N CYS A 137 8.62 -13.29 3.57
CA CYS A 137 8.34 -11.99 2.98
C CYS A 137 9.43 -11.02 3.40
N ASN A 138 10.29 -10.66 2.46
CA ASN A 138 11.42 -9.78 2.75
C ASN A 138 11.01 -8.31 2.66
N MET A 139 10.42 -7.79 3.73
CA MET A 139 9.97 -6.40 3.78
C MET A 139 11.14 -5.41 3.75
N LYS A 140 12.32 -5.83 4.19
CA LYS A 140 13.51 -4.99 4.08
C LYS A 140 13.85 -4.72 2.61
N ALA A 141 13.79 -5.76 1.76
CA ALA A 141 14.03 -5.60 0.33
C ALA A 141 12.99 -4.68 -0.31
N ILE A 142 11.73 -4.79 0.10
CA ILE A 142 10.66 -3.92 -0.40
C ILE A 142 10.91 -2.48 0.03
N ALA A 143 11.31 -2.25 1.28
CA ALA A 143 11.63 -0.91 1.77
C ALA A 143 12.79 -0.30 0.98
N GLU A 144 13.79 -1.09 0.61
CA GLU A 144 14.92 -0.61 -0.21
C GLU A 144 14.46 -0.24 -1.63
N ILE A 145 13.55 -1.01 -2.23
CA ILE A 145 12.99 -0.69 -3.54
C ILE A 145 12.24 0.64 -3.48
N ILE A 146 11.43 0.82 -2.45
CA ILE A 146 10.67 2.06 -2.27
C ILE A 146 11.62 3.25 -2.05
N ARG A 147 12.62 3.08 -1.20
CA ARG A 147 13.60 4.14 -0.91
C ARG A 147 14.36 4.54 -2.17
N ALA A 148 14.81 3.56 -2.94
CA ALA A 148 15.53 3.82 -4.19
C ALA A 148 14.66 4.58 -5.19
N ASN A 149 13.39 4.20 -5.31
CA ASN A 149 12.45 4.89 -6.19
C ASN A 149 12.23 6.34 -5.78
N ILE A 150 12.10 6.59 -4.49
CA ILE A 150 11.93 7.95 -3.96
C ILE A 150 13.17 8.78 -4.26
N SER A 151 14.37 8.23 -4.06
CA SER A 151 15.63 8.92 -4.33
C SER A 151 15.78 9.28 -5.81
N GLU A 152 15.33 8.41 -6.72
CA GLU A 152 15.39 8.66 -8.15
C GLU A 152 14.45 9.77 -8.60
N ASN A 153 13.33 9.95 -7.89
CA ASN A 153 12.30 10.90 -8.25
C ASN A 153 12.41 12.26 -7.55
N SER A 154 13.35 12.39 -6.64
CA SER A 154 13.52 13.62 -5.86
C SER A 154 14.64 14.53 -6.36
#